data_85acde757d8cf06ea9279b0bbb3ac709
#
_entry.id   85acde757d8cf06ea9279b0bbb3ac709
#
_cell.length_a   1.000
_cell.length_b   1.000
_cell.length_c   1.000
_cell.angle_alpha   90.00
_cell.angle_beta   90.00
_cell.angle_gamma   90.00
#
_symmetry.space_group_name_H-M   'P 1'
#
loop_
_entity.id
_entity.type
_entity.pdbx_description
1 polymer ?
#
loop_
_entity_poly.entity_id
_entity_poly.type
_entity_poly.pdbx_seq_one_letter_code
_entity_poly.pdbx_strand_id
1 'polypeptide(L)'
;MIFFVTMEQIVAVNSDSKPVICREENIMTKIQMTTPLVEMDGDEMTRILWKMIKDELLLPYIDLNTEYYDLGLAHRNDTDDQVTIDAAEATKKYGVAVKCATITPNHARMEEYDLKKMYKSPNGTIRAILDGTVFRAPITVKGIEPYVRSWKKPITIARHAYGDVYKNTEMVVSEAGKAELVFTAED
;
A
#
# COMPACT_ATOMS: atom_id res chain seq x y z
N MET A 1 -1.87 17.07 1.31
CA MET A 1 -0.83 16.24 0.65
C MET A 1 -0.85 14.90 1.35
N ILE A 2 -1.41 13.88 0.74
CA ILE A 2 -1.56 12.55 1.33
C ILE A 2 -0.29 11.76 1.02
N PHE A 3 0.46 11.38 2.06
CA PHE A 3 1.63 10.53 1.90
C PHE A 3 1.23 9.06 2.00
N PHE A 4 1.34 8.35 0.90
CA PHE A 4 1.31 6.89 0.89
C PHE A 4 2.74 6.40 1.04
N VAL A 5 3.09 5.93 2.22
CA VAL A 5 4.36 5.24 2.45
C VAL A 5 4.14 3.76 2.18
N THR A 6 4.57 3.28 1.03
CA THR A 6 4.75 1.84 0.82
C THR A 6 6.04 1.41 1.51
N MET A 7 6.14 0.17 1.96
CA MET A 7 7.31 -0.38 2.68
C MET A 7 8.68 -0.16 2.02
N GLU A 8 8.72 0.36 0.81
CA GLU A 8 9.97 0.67 0.07
C GLU A 8 10.56 2.06 0.40
N GLN A 9 9.92 2.87 1.24
CA GLN A 9 10.33 4.26 1.48
C GLN A 9 10.69 4.62 2.94
N ILE A 10 10.85 3.64 3.83
CA ILE A 10 11.33 3.92 5.18
C ILE A 10 12.86 3.83 5.21
N VAL A 11 13.56 4.76 4.58
CA VAL A 11 14.94 5.14 4.93
C VAL A 11 15.19 6.59 4.52
N ALA A 12 14.93 7.52 5.40
CA ALA A 12 15.56 8.82 5.38
C ALA A 12 16.10 9.11 6.78
N VAL A 13 17.24 8.56 7.08
CA VAL A 13 18.01 8.96 8.26
C VAL A 13 18.95 10.08 7.86
N ASN A 14 18.78 11.23 8.49
CA ASN A 14 19.67 12.37 8.37
C ASN A 14 21.05 11.99 8.94
N SER A 15 22.11 12.08 8.11
CA SER A 15 23.44 11.53 8.36
C SER A 15 24.40 12.49 9.07
N ASP A 16 23.96 13.25 10.07
CA ASP A 16 24.89 14.10 10.82
C ASP A 16 24.65 14.03 12.36
N SER A 17 25.02 12.90 12.96
CA SER A 17 25.38 12.89 14.36
C SER A 17 26.28 11.70 14.70
N LYS A 18 27.50 12.02 15.14
CA LYS A 18 28.47 11.06 15.68
C LYS A 18 27.90 10.42 16.96
N PRO A 19 28.14 9.11 17.20
CA PRO A 19 27.69 8.49 18.44
C PRO A 19 28.56 9.00 19.60
N VAL A 20 27.93 9.72 20.52
CA VAL A 20 28.51 10.00 21.85
C VAL A 20 28.08 8.85 22.75
N ILE A 21 29.04 7.99 23.10
CA ILE A 21 28.86 6.95 24.11
C ILE A 21 28.93 7.63 25.47
N CYS A 22 27.80 8.04 26.04
CA CYS A 22 27.67 8.33 27.45
C CYS A 22 26.80 7.25 28.08
N ARG A 23 27.42 6.47 29.00
CA ARG A 23 26.70 5.61 29.94
C ARG A 23 26.04 6.50 31.00
N GLU A 24 24.82 6.91 30.70
CA GLU A 24 23.83 7.29 31.71
C GLU A 24 22.52 6.67 31.18
N GLU A 25 21.73 6.11 32.09
CA GLU A 25 20.39 5.59 31.79
C GLU A 25 19.51 6.74 31.30
N ASN A 26 19.72 7.18 30.06
CA ASN A 26 18.83 8.10 29.41
C ASN A 26 17.55 7.32 29.11
N ILE A 27 16.55 7.51 29.94
CA ILE A 27 15.15 7.26 29.56
C ILE A 27 14.90 8.13 28.34
N MET A 28 15.13 7.58 27.16
CA MET A 28 14.83 8.27 25.91
C MET A 28 13.33 8.52 25.89
N THR A 29 12.93 9.77 26.05
CA THR A 29 11.53 10.15 25.90
C THR A 29 11.12 9.84 24.48
N LYS A 30 10.12 8.96 24.32
CA LYS A 30 9.58 8.60 23.00
C LYS A 30 9.01 9.82 22.30
N ILE A 31 9.16 9.84 21.00
CA ILE A 31 8.53 10.87 20.15
C ILE A 31 7.02 10.65 20.21
N GLN A 32 6.28 11.70 20.62
CA GLN A 32 4.83 11.65 20.71
C GLN A 32 4.20 11.89 19.35
N MET A 33 3.30 11.00 18.93
CA MET A 33 2.50 11.20 17.72
C MET A 33 1.28 12.07 18.03
N THR A 34 1.09 13.11 17.25
CA THR A 34 -0.07 14.01 17.37
C THR A 34 -1.25 13.57 16.52
N THR A 35 -0.98 12.86 15.45
CA THR A 35 -1.99 12.34 14.53
C THR A 35 -1.89 10.82 14.47
N PRO A 36 -2.99 10.07 14.59
CA PRO A 36 -2.97 8.63 14.45
C PRO A 36 -2.46 8.20 13.07
N LEU A 37 -1.67 7.14 13.06
CA LEU A 37 -1.31 6.42 11.84
C LEU A 37 -2.43 5.42 11.52
N VAL A 38 -3.03 5.52 10.35
CA VAL A 38 -3.94 4.46 9.88
C VAL A 38 -3.12 3.24 9.51
N GLU A 39 -3.29 2.17 10.27
CA GLU A 39 -2.56 0.92 10.11
C GLU A 39 -3.44 -0.09 9.40
N MET A 40 -3.11 -0.39 8.15
CA MET A 40 -3.79 -1.38 7.33
C MET A 40 -2.95 -2.66 7.30
N ASP A 41 -3.25 -3.58 8.19
CA ASP A 41 -2.59 -4.87 8.23
C ASP A 41 -2.95 -5.72 7.01
N GLY A 42 -2.16 -6.72 6.72
CA GLY A 42 -2.29 -7.49 5.48
C GLY A 42 -2.33 -9.00 5.71
N ASP A 43 -1.97 -9.71 4.68
CA ASP A 43 -1.96 -11.16 4.66
C ASP A 43 -0.55 -11.73 4.84
N GLU A 44 -0.50 -12.98 5.30
CA GLU A 44 0.67 -13.85 5.31
C GLU A 44 1.92 -13.19 5.95
N MET A 45 3.04 -13.25 5.26
CA MET A 45 4.35 -12.81 5.72
C MET A 45 4.40 -11.31 6.02
N THR A 46 3.64 -10.48 5.30
CA THR A 46 3.70 -9.03 5.48
C THR A 46 3.16 -8.57 6.83
N ARG A 47 2.17 -9.26 7.39
CA ARG A 47 1.67 -9.05 8.73
C ARG A 47 2.76 -9.29 9.79
N ILE A 48 3.51 -10.37 9.64
CA ILE A 48 4.61 -10.71 10.54
C ILE A 48 5.74 -9.67 10.46
N LEU A 49 6.15 -9.32 9.24
CA LEU A 49 7.19 -8.33 8.99
C LEU A 49 6.81 -6.95 9.55
N TRP A 50 5.57 -6.54 9.35
CA TRP A 50 5.09 -5.26 9.89
C TRP A 50 5.09 -5.26 11.42
N LYS A 51 4.67 -6.35 12.04
CA LYS A 51 4.75 -6.51 13.49
C LYS A 51 6.19 -6.37 13.99
N MET A 52 7.16 -7.02 13.35
CA MET A 52 8.57 -6.90 13.71
C MET A 52 9.08 -5.46 13.57
N ILE A 53 8.70 -4.77 12.49
CA ILE A 53 9.05 -3.35 12.28
C ILE A 53 8.48 -2.49 13.41
N LYS A 54 7.22 -2.69 13.79
CA LYS A 54 6.64 -1.95 14.92
C LYS A 54 7.41 -2.21 16.20
N ASP A 55 7.59 -3.48 16.54
CA ASP A 55 8.15 -3.88 17.83
C ASP A 55 9.62 -3.47 17.98
N GLU A 56 10.42 -3.61 16.93
CA GLU A 56 11.87 -3.45 16.99
C GLU A 56 12.36 -2.06 16.56
N LEU A 57 11.65 -1.40 15.63
CA LEU A 57 12.11 -0.15 15.02
C LEU A 57 11.26 1.08 15.36
N LEU A 58 9.98 0.91 15.69
CA LEU A 58 9.10 2.05 15.95
C LEU A 58 8.81 2.22 17.43
N LEU A 59 8.26 1.22 18.09
CA LEU A 59 7.83 1.31 19.48
C LEU A 59 8.95 1.64 20.48
N PRO A 60 10.23 1.29 20.28
CA PRO A 60 11.29 1.75 21.16
C PRO A 60 11.49 3.27 21.19
N TYR A 61 11.19 3.96 20.08
CA TYR A 61 11.50 5.37 19.88
C TYR A 61 10.28 6.28 19.78
N ILE A 62 9.12 5.72 19.40
CA ILE A 62 7.90 6.46 19.11
C ILE A 62 6.78 5.96 20.02
N ASP A 63 6.02 6.87 20.61
CA ASP A 63 4.73 6.57 21.21
C ASP A 63 3.69 6.47 20.08
N LEU A 64 3.64 5.25 19.50
CA LEU A 64 2.91 4.98 18.27
C LEU A 64 1.41 4.92 18.57
N ASN A 65 0.68 5.89 18.03
CA ASN A 65 -0.78 5.91 18.05
C ASN A 65 -1.31 5.44 16.69
N THR A 66 -2.01 4.30 16.66
CA THR A 66 -2.54 3.71 15.42
C THR A 66 -4.05 3.58 15.46
N GLU A 67 -4.69 3.81 14.32
CA GLU A 67 -6.05 3.38 14.03
C GLU A 67 -5.96 2.14 13.13
N TYR A 68 -6.27 0.98 13.71
CA TYR A 68 -5.96 -0.33 13.12
C TYR A 68 -7.11 -0.89 12.30
N TYR A 69 -6.79 -1.37 11.11
CA TYR A 69 -7.69 -2.06 10.19
C TYR A 69 -7.06 -3.37 9.69
N ASP A 70 -7.72 -4.48 9.93
CA ASP A 70 -7.28 -5.78 9.41
C ASP A 70 -7.80 -5.97 7.98
N LEU A 71 -6.90 -5.81 6.99
CA LEU A 71 -7.21 -6.07 5.58
C LEU A 71 -6.86 -7.50 5.13
N GLY A 72 -6.65 -8.41 6.08
CA GLY A 72 -6.48 -9.82 5.78
C GLY A 72 -7.72 -10.40 5.10
N LEU A 73 -7.52 -11.34 4.19
CA LEU A 73 -8.57 -11.86 3.31
C LEU A 73 -9.75 -12.46 4.09
N ALA A 74 -9.48 -13.14 5.21
CA ALA A 74 -10.53 -13.70 6.06
C ALA A 74 -11.43 -12.61 6.65
N HIS A 75 -10.83 -11.57 7.25
CA HIS A 75 -11.61 -10.47 7.84
C HIS A 75 -12.35 -9.63 6.79
N ARG A 76 -11.76 -9.46 5.61
CA ARG A 76 -12.45 -8.84 4.47
C ARG A 76 -13.66 -9.65 4.02
N ASN A 77 -13.57 -10.98 4.05
CA ASN A 77 -14.69 -11.88 3.76
C ASN A 77 -15.80 -11.77 4.82
N ASP A 78 -15.45 -11.64 6.09
CA ASP A 78 -16.40 -11.45 7.19
C ASP A 78 -17.17 -10.13 7.08
N THR A 79 -16.45 -9.05 6.74
CA THR A 79 -16.99 -7.69 6.63
C THR A 79 -17.50 -7.33 5.23
N ASP A 80 -17.55 -8.30 4.32
CA ASP A 80 -17.94 -8.09 2.91
C ASP A 80 -17.11 -7.00 2.20
N ASP A 81 -15.85 -6.87 2.60
CA ASP A 81 -14.85 -5.87 2.17
C ASP A 81 -15.11 -4.43 2.67
N GLN A 82 -16.06 -4.24 3.59
CA GLN A 82 -16.35 -2.91 4.16
C GLN A 82 -15.12 -2.33 4.88
N VAL A 83 -14.33 -3.17 5.56
CA VAL A 83 -13.10 -2.74 6.25
C VAL A 83 -12.11 -2.02 5.32
N THR A 84 -12.04 -2.38 4.05
CA THR A 84 -11.20 -1.69 3.06
C THR A 84 -11.67 -0.26 2.80
N ILE A 85 -12.98 -0.04 2.76
CA ILE A 85 -13.59 1.29 2.58
C ILE A 85 -13.34 2.14 3.84
N ASP A 86 -13.60 1.58 5.01
CA ASP A 86 -13.43 2.27 6.29
C ASP A 86 -11.97 2.71 6.50
N ALA A 87 -11.01 1.86 6.18
CA ALA A 87 -9.59 2.18 6.23
C ALA A 87 -9.19 3.30 5.26
N ALA A 88 -9.78 3.35 4.06
CA ALA A 88 -9.55 4.42 3.11
C ALA A 88 -10.14 5.75 3.59
N GLU A 89 -11.35 5.76 4.14
CA GLU A 89 -11.96 6.96 4.69
C GLU A 89 -11.21 7.48 5.92
N ALA A 90 -10.74 6.59 6.79
CA ALA A 90 -9.84 6.95 7.89
C ALA A 90 -8.54 7.60 7.37
N THR A 91 -7.99 7.08 6.28
CA THR A 91 -6.80 7.66 5.65
C THR A 91 -7.05 9.08 5.13
N LYS A 92 -8.22 9.35 4.56
CA LYS A 92 -8.61 10.73 4.20
C LYS A 92 -8.68 11.64 5.41
N LYS A 93 -9.23 11.13 6.50
CA LYS A 93 -9.40 11.89 7.76
C LYS A 93 -8.07 12.26 8.38
N TYR A 94 -7.14 11.32 8.48
CA TYR A 94 -5.86 11.52 9.20
C TYR A 94 -4.69 11.91 8.29
N GLY A 95 -4.79 11.67 6.99
CA GLY A 95 -3.80 12.08 6.01
C GLY A 95 -2.52 11.22 5.95
N VAL A 96 -2.41 10.18 6.76
CA VAL A 96 -1.26 9.28 6.81
C VAL A 96 -1.70 7.84 7.06
N ALA A 97 -1.16 6.91 6.30
CA ALA A 97 -1.43 5.48 6.46
C ALA A 97 -0.22 4.63 6.09
N VAL A 98 -0.15 3.46 6.70
CA VAL A 98 0.72 2.36 6.27
C VAL A 98 -0.14 1.18 5.86
N LYS A 99 0.19 0.55 4.75
CA LYS A 99 -0.54 -0.61 4.24
C LYS A 99 0.39 -1.76 3.97
N CYS A 100 0.12 -2.90 4.59
CA CYS A 100 0.75 -4.17 4.28
C CYS A 100 0.21 -4.76 2.97
N ALA A 101 0.93 -5.72 2.40
CA ALA A 101 0.45 -6.42 1.22
C ALA A 101 -0.79 -7.27 1.56
N THR A 102 -1.72 -7.31 0.61
CA THR A 102 -2.99 -8.04 0.75
C THR A 102 -3.18 -8.99 -0.43
N ILE A 103 -3.82 -10.12 -0.18
CA ILE A 103 -4.19 -11.07 -1.22
C ILE A 103 -5.32 -10.47 -2.07
N THR A 104 -5.13 -10.51 -3.40
CA THR A 104 -6.24 -10.36 -4.34
C THR A 104 -6.65 -11.76 -4.77
N PRO A 105 -7.86 -12.24 -4.41
CA PRO A 105 -8.24 -13.62 -4.64
C PRO A 105 -8.38 -13.94 -6.12
N ASN A 106 -7.97 -15.12 -6.48
CA ASN A 106 -8.30 -15.82 -7.71
C ASN A 106 -9.18 -17.03 -7.40
N HIS A 107 -9.55 -17.82 -8.40
CA HIS A 107 -10.43 -18.99 -8.19
C HIS A 107 -9.88 -19.96 -7.15
N ALA A 108 -8.58 -20.26 -7.16
CA ALA A 108 -7.96 -21.15 -6.20
C ALA A 108 -8.03 -20.60 -4.76
N ARG A 109 -7.81 -19.31 -4.60
CA ARG A 109 -7.93 -18.64 -3.29
C ARG A 109 -9.39 -18.56 -2.81
N MET A 110 -10.37 -18.52 -3.70
CA MET A 110 -11.78 -18.59 -3.31
C MET A 110 -12.10 -19.92 -2.62
N GLU A 111 -11.62 -21.03 -3.16
CA GLU A 111 -11.81 -22.35 -2.56
C GLU A 111 -11.01 -22.50 -1.26
N GLU A 112 -9.75 -22.07 -1.25
CA GLU A 112 -8.84 -22.18 -0.09
C GLU A 112 -9.38 -21.43 1.14
N TYR A 113 -9.96 -20.24 0.94
CA TYR A 113 -10.45 -19.37 2.02
C TYR A 113 -11.96 -19.40 2.20
N ASP A 114 -12.68 -20.24 1.48
CA ASP A 114 -14.16 -20.33 1.50
C ASP A 114 -14.82 -18.95 1.35
N LEU A 115 -14.41 -18.22 0.30
CA LEU A 115 -14.84 -16.85 0.10
C LEU A 115 -16.27 -16.78 -0.46
N LYS A 116 -17.07 -15.86 0.07
CA LYS A 116 -18.43 -15.57 -0.41
C LYS A 116 -18.46 -15.07 -1.86
N LYS A 117 -17.43 -14.35 -2.27
CA LYS A 117 -17.28 -13.78 -3.62
C LYS A 117 -15.83 -13.48 -3.94
N MET A 118 -15.53 -13.23 -5.22
CA MET A 118 -14.22 -12.74 -5.66
C MET A 118 -14.08 -11.26 -5.34
N TYR A 119 -13.37 -10.93 -4.26
CA TYR A 119 -13.13 -9.56 -3.84
C TYR A 119 -12.16 -8.85 -4.79
N LYS A 120 -12.40 -7.55 -5.02
CA LYS A 120 -11.48 -6.69 -5.77
C LYS A 120 -10.17 -6.48 -5.00
N SER A 121 -9.14 -6.00 -5.70
CA SER A 121 -7.90 -5.60 -5.04
C SER A 121 -8.15 -4.43 -4.08
N PRO A 122 -7.80 -4.56 -2.79
CA PRO A 122 -7.90 -3.44 -1.85
C PRO A 122 -7.08 -2.23 -2.29
N ASN A 123 -5.95 -2.46 -2.97
CA ASN A 123 -5.13 -1.38 -3.51
C ASN A 123 -5.91 -0.52 -4.53
N GLY A 124 -6.71 -1.15 -5.38
CA GLY A 124 -7.55 -0.45 -6.34
C GLY A 124 -8.65 0.34 -5.66
N THR A 125 -9.37 -0.29 -4.73
CA THR A 125 -10.45 0.34 -3.95
C THR A 125 -9.95 1.55 -3.16
N ILE A 126 -8.86 1.39 -2.40
CA ILE A 126 -8.28 2.46 -1.60
C ILE A 126 -7.83 3.63 -2.48
N ARG A 127 -7.11 3.36 -3.58
CA ARG A 127 -6.67 4.43 -4.50
C ARG A 127 -7.83 5.18 -5.13
N ALA A 128 -8.90 4.47 -5.52
CA ALA A 128 -10.09 5.10 -6.09
C ALA A 128 -10.79 6.00 -5.07
N ILE A 129 -10.86 5.59 -3.80
CA ILE A 129 -11.44 6.38 -2.72
C ILE A 129 -10.58 7.61 -2.39
N LEU A 130 -9.25 7.44 -2.31
CA LEU A 130 -8.32 8.52 -2.01
C LEU A 130 -8.15 9.50 -3.16
N ASP A 131 -8.40 9.04 -4.38
CA ASP A 131 -8.22 9.79 -5.62
C ASP A 131 -6.76 10.26 -5.87
N GLY A 132 -6.51 10.83 -7.02
CA GLY A 132 -5.23 11.45 -7.36
C GLY A 132 -4.29 10.57 -8.16
N THR A 133 -3.05 11.04 -8.28
CA THR A 133 -1.98 10.40 -9.06
C THR A 133 -0.74 10.25 -8.21
N VAL A 134 -0.19 9.05 -8.19
CA VAL A 134 1.10 8.76 -7.53
C VAL A 134 2.22 8.86 -8.57
N PHE A 135 3.20 9.69 -8.28
CA PHE A 135 4.42 9.82 -9.09
C PHE A 135 5.56 9.09 -8.41
N ARG A 136 6.24 8.24 -9.17
CA ARG A 136 7.41 7.49 -8.70
C ARG A 136 8.62 7.90 -9.54
N ALA A 137 9.64 8.44 -8.89
CA ALA A 137 10.94 8.71 -9.50
C ALA A 137 11.94 7.65 -9.04
N PRO A 138 12.91 7.27 -9.87
CA PRO A 138 13.99 6.37 -9.48
C PRO A 138 14.78 6.95 -8.30
N ILE A 139 15.04 6.11 -7.31
CA ILE A 139 15.97 6.44 -6.24
C ILE A 139 17.36 5.99 -6.68
N THR A 140 18.28 6.93 -6.85
CA THR A 140 19.67 6.64 -7.22
C THR A 140 20.58 6.84 -6.01
N VAL A 141 21.45 5.88 -5.78
CA VAL A 141 22.44 5.94 -4.69
C VAL A 141 23.82 6.16 -5.29
N LYS A 142 24.56 7.13 -4.75
CA LYS A 142 25.93 7.42 -5.21
C LYS A 142 26.82 6.18 -5.04
N GLY A 143 27.47 5.78 -6.13
CA GLY A 143 28.36 4.61 -6.16
C GLY A 143 27.68 3.29 -6.48
N ILE A 144 26.34 3.27 -6.63
CA ILE A 144 25.58 2.11 -7.08
C ILE A 144 25.03 2.40 -8.48
N GLU A 145 25.43 1.59 -9.45
CA GLU A 145 24.90 1.72 -10.81
C GLU A 145 23.43 1.30 -10.87
N PRO A 146 22.57 2.05 -11.61
CA PRO A 146 21.20 1.64 -11.87
C PRO A 146 21.13 0.29 -12.56
N TYR A 147 20.11 -0.50 -12.28
CA TYR A 147 19.88 -1.80 -12.92
C TYR A 147 19.85 -1.69 -14.46
N VAL A 148 19.22 -0.64 -14.98
CA VAL A 148 19.22 -0.34 -16.42
C VAL A 148 20.27 0.72 -16.72
N ARG A 149 21.46 0.30 -17.07
CA ARG A 149 22.64 1.18 -17.29
C ARG A 149 22.50 2.16 -18.45
N SER A 150 21.65 1.83 -19.43
CA SER A 150 21.41 2.69 -20.60
C SER A 150 20.57 3.94 -20.28
N TRP A 151 19.89 3.96 -19.16
CA TRP A 151 19.06 5.10 -18.75
C TRP A 151 19.95 6.22 -18.19
N LYS A 152 20.05 7.32 -18.94
CA LYS A 152 20.88 8.48 -18.59
C LYS A 152 20.08 9.68 -18.11
N LYS A 153 18.74 9.61 -18.18
CA LYS A 153 17.83 10.66 -17.74
C LYS A 153 16.86 10.11 -16.70
N PRO A 154 16.38 10.94 -15.77
CA PRO A 154 15.32 10.54 -14.84
C PRO A 154 14.07 10.08 -15.59
N ILE A 155 13.49 8.98 -15.14
CA ILE A 155 12.20 8.48 -15.64
C ILE A 155 11.23 8.54 -14.49
N THR A 156 10.14 9.31 -14.65
CA THR A 156 9.08 9.39 -13.67
C THR A 156 7.91 8.57 -14.16
N ILE A 157 7.43 7.64 -13.33
CA ILE A 157 6.27 6.81 -13.61
C ILE A 157 5.10 7.34 -12.81
N ALA A 158 4.01 7.68 -13.49
CA ALA A 158 2.76 8.11 -12.86
C ALA A 158 1.76 6.96 -12.84
N ARG A 159 1.06 6.79 -11.72
CA ARG A 159 -0.06 5.87 -11.58
C ARG A 159 -1.29 6.62 -11.13
N HIS A 160 -2.31 6.64 -11.97
CA HIS A 160 -3.59 7.28 -11.70
C HIS A 160 -4.53 6.35 -10.93
N ALA A 161 -5.38 6.90 -10.05
CA ALA A 161 -6.32 6.15 -9.22
C ALA A 161 -7.31 5.30 -10.05
N TYR A 162 -7.73 5.81 -11.19
CA TYR A 162 -8.73 5.17 -12.04
C TYR A 162 -8.14 4.40 -13.24
N GLY A 163 -6.86 4.57 -13.52
CA GLY A 163 -6.13 3.83 -14.56
C GLY A 163 -5.73 2.46 -14.07
N ASP A 164 -6.69 1.57 -13.80
CA ASP A 164 -6.41 0.27 -13.22
C ASP A 164 -6.55 -0.85 -14.25
N VAL A 165 -5.48 -1.62 -14.42
CA VAL A 165 -5.44 -2.82 -15.27
C VAL A 165 -6.49 -3.87 -14.86
N TYR A 166 -6.91 -3.89 -13.60
CA TYR A 166 -7.94 -4.83 -13.11
C TYR A 166 -9.37 -4.53 -13.57
N LYS A 167 -9.59 -3.42 -14.24
CA LYS A 167 -10.88 -3.07 -14.86
C LYS A 167 -10.93 -3.34 -16.37
N ASN A 168 -9.93 -4.02 -16.89
CA ASN A 168 -9.89 -4.39 -18.30
C ASN A 168 -10.97 -5.40 -18.63
N THR A 169 -11.53 -5.24 -19.82
CA THR A 169 -12.34 -6.26 -20.47
C THR A 169 -11.51 -6.85 -21.61
N GLU A 170 -11.34 -8.15 -21.61
CA GLU A 170 -10.58 -8.86 -22.64
C GLU A 170 -11.51 -9.67 -23.53
N MET A 171 -11.23 -9.66 -24.81
CA MET A 171 -11.88 -10.52 -25.80
C MET A 171 -10.81 -11.20 -26.63
N VAL A 172 -10.77 -12.52 -26.54
CA VAL A 172 -9.87 -13.33 -27.36
C VAL A 172 -10.60 -13.71 -28.64
N VAL A 173 -10.05 -13.33 -29.81
CA VAL A 173 -10.54 -13.73 -31.11
C VAL A 173 -9.58 -14.76 -31.72
N SER A 174 -10.11 -15.93 -32.04
CA SER A 174 -9.34 -17.05 -32.63
C SER A 174 -9.22 -17.02 -34.15
N GLU A 175 -10.02 -16.20 -34.79
CA GLU A 175 -10.11 -16.13 -36.25
C GLU A 175 -10.15 -14.67 -36.75
N ALA A 176 -9.80 -14.47 -38.01
CA ALA A 176 -9.92 -13.15 -38.64
C ALA A 176 -11.40 -12.75 -38.77
N GLY A 177 -11.74 -11.55 -38.36
CA GLY A 177 -13.12 -11.09 -38.35
C GLY A 177 -13.25 -9.60 -38.08
N LYS A 178 -14.49 -9.15 -37.89
CA LYS A 178 -14.83 -7.76 -37.52
C LYS A 178 -15.36 -7.75 -36.09
N ALA A 179 -14.77 -6.93 -35.23
CA ALA A 179 -15.30 -6.65 -33.91
C ALA A 179 -16.00 -5.30 -33.91
N GLU A 180 -17.20 -5.23 -33.31
CA GLU A 180 -17.98 -3.99 -33.18
C GLU A 180 -18.39 -3.82 -31.72
N LEU A 181 -18.22 -2.60 -31.20
CA LEU A 181 -18.78 -2.18 -29.91
C LEU A 181 -20.01 -1.31 -30.23
N VAL A 182 -21.18 -1.78 -29.80
CA VAL A 182 -22.43 -1.06 -30.00
C VAL A 182 -23.03 -0.69 -28.64
N PHE A 183 -23.35 0.58 -28.48
CA PHE A 183 -24.13 1.07 -27.33
C PHE A 183 -25.52 1.46 -27.84
N THR A 184 -26.55 0.87 -27.22
CA THR A 184 -27.94 1.24 -27.46
C THR A 184 -28.52 1.75 -26.15
N ALA A 185 -28.95 3.01 -26.11
CA ALA A 185 -29.68 3.55 -24.99
C ALA A 185 -31.08 2.94 -24.91
N GLU A 186 -31.52 2.62 -23.72
CA GLU A 186 -32.96 2.35 -23.47
C GLU A 186 -33.67 3.69 -23.32
N ASP A 187 -34.80 3.87 -23.98
CA ASP A 187 -35.63 5.09 -23.93
C ASP A 187 -36.37 5.22 -22.59
#